data_8a1e0d41b7332f8c1252bc2cd0aa54da
#
_entry.id   8a1e0d41b7332f8c1252bc2cd0aa54da
#
_cell.length_a   1.000
_cell.length_b   1.000
_cell.length_c   1.000
_cell.angle_alpha   90.00
_cell.angle_beta   90.00
_cell.angle_gamma   90.00
#
_symmetry.space_group_name_H-M   'P 1'
#
loop_
_entity.id
_entity.type
_entity.pdbx_description
1 polymer ?
#
loop_
_entity_poly.entity_id
_entity_poly.type
_entity_poly.pdbx_seq_one_letter_code
_entity_poly.pdbx_strand_id
1 'polypeptide(L)'
;MTDQYNTTLSNYEDSEDYNGADVIKVSAKSRSTAVAGAIAGVIRERGTAEVQAIGAGAVNQAVKALAIARGYLERDSLDIVFLPYFTEVDIDGQERTAVRFQ
;
A
#
# COMPACT_ATOMS: atom_id res chain seq x y z
N MET A 1 7.10 0.03 -15.90
CA MET A 1 7.05 0.03 -15.82
C MET A 1 6.97 -0.14 -15.85
N THR A 2 6.56 -0.19 -15.68
CA THR A 2 6.29 -0.29 -15.65
C THR A 2 6.36 -0.79 -15.45
N ASP A 3 6.37 -1.38 -15.34
CA ASP A 3 6.19 -1.72 -14.95
C ASP A 3 6.49 -1.83 -14.17
N GLN A 4 7.15 -2.18 -13.48
CA GLN A 4 7.18 -2.10 -12.71
C GLN A 4 6.99 -1.47 -12.09
N TYR A 5 8.29 -1.99 -11.23
CA TYR A 5 7.50 -0.95 -10.84
C TYR A 5 6.20 -0.83 -11.57
N ASN A 6 6.27 -1.16 -12.67
CA ASN A 6 5.12 -1.10 -13.38
C ASN A 6 4.09 -2.10 -13.00
N THR A 7 4.46 -3.29 -12.50
CA THR A 7 3.47 -4.22 -12.08
C THR A 7 2.67 -3.68 -10.95
N THR A 8 3.33 -3.18 -9.93
CA THR A 8 2.61 -2.60 -8.83
C THR A 8 1.92 -1.33 -9.25
N LEU A 9 2.56 -0.57 -10.10
CA LEU A 9 1.92 0.61 -10.58
C LEU A 9 0.74 0.29 -11.44
N SER A 10 0.81 -0.77 -12.19
CA SER A 10 -0.33 -1.20 -12.95
C SER A 10 -1.47 -1.59 -12.05
N ASN A 11 -1.16 -2.32 -11.00
CA ASN A 11 -2.18 -2.70 -10.05
C ASN A 11 -2.76 -1.52 -9.35
N TYR A 12 -1.96 -0.57 -9.08
CA TYR A 12 -2.30 0.65 -8.48
C TYR A 12 -3.22 1.39 -9.41
N GLU A 13 -2.89 1.41 -10.68
CA GLU A 13 -3.72 2.09 -11.63
C GLU A 13 -4.98 1.34 -11.92
N ASP A 14 -4.89 0.03 -11.93
CA ASP A 14 -6.03 -0.79 -12.22
C ASP A 14 -6.97 -0.90 -11.06
N SER A 15 -6.53 -0.53 -9.91
CA SER A 15 -7.37 -0.64 -8.74
C SER A 15 -8.39 0.47 -8.78
N GLU A 16 -9.62 0.09 -8.99
CA GLU A 16 -10.68 1.06 -8.97
C GLU A 16 -10.83 1.68 -7.63
N ASP A 17 -10.39 0.95 -6.61
CA ASP A 17 -10.49 1.46 -5.27
C ASP A 17 -9.47 2.49 -4.98
N TYR A 18 -8.47 2.57 -5.83
CA TYR A 18 -7.44 3.53 -5.63
C TYR A 18 -7.90 4.91 -6.00
N ASN A 19 -8.83 4.97 -6.92
CA ASN A 19 -9.25 6.25 -7.36
C ASN A 19 -9.78 6.97 -6.15
N GLY A 20 -9.80 8.14 -6.09
CA GLY A 20 -10.36 8.96 -5.06
C GLY A 20 -10.00 8.58 -3.64
N ALA A 21 -10.04 7.32 -3.33
CA ALA A 21 -9.76 6.88 -1.98
C ALA A 21 -8.27 6.80 -1.73
N ASP A 22 -7.49 6.65 -2.79
CA ASP A 22 -6.05 6.63 -2.65
C ASP A 22 -5.55 5.55 -1.73
N VAL A 23 -6.20 4.41 -1.75
CA VAL A 23 -5.80 3.30 -0.91
C VAL A 23 -5.00 2.33 -1.75
N ILE A 24 -3.79 2.03 -1.29
CA ILE A 24 -2.93 1.07 -1.96
C ILE A 24 -3.27 -0.30 -1.41
N LYS A 25 -3.72 -1.19 -2.27
CA LYS A 25 -4.13 -2.53 -1.85
C LYS A 25 -2.99 -3.49 -2.03
N VAL A 26 -2.74 -4.29 -0.99
CA VAL A 26 -1.63 -5.23 -0.97
C VAL A 26 -2.19 -6.64 -0.81
N SER A 27 -1.65 -7.57 -1.57
CA SER A 27 -2.03 -8.97 -1.44
C SER A 27 -0.82 -9.77 -0.99
N ALA A 28 -1.06 -11.02 -0.65
CA ALA A 28 0.02 -11.91 -0.25
C ALA A 28 1.05 -12.09 -1.38
N LYS A 29 0.64 -11.86 -2.61
CA LYS A 29 1.50 -12.03 -3.77
C LYS A 29 2.14 -10.73 -4.23
N SER A 30 1.81 -9.61 -3.60
CA SER A 30 2.39 -8.34 -3.97
C SER A 30 3.88 -8.34 -3.68
N ARG A 31 4.64 -7.69 -4.53
CA ARG A 31 6.07 -7.56 -4.33
C ARG A 31 6.32 -6.38 -3.43
N SER A 32 6.96 -6.64 -2.30
CA SER A 32 7.12 -5.60 -1.29
C SER A 32 7.91 -4.40 -1.79
N THR A 33 8.91 -4.62 -2.66
CA THR A 33 9.68 -3.50 -3.17
C THR A 33 8.86 -2.62 -4.09
N ALA A 34 7.99 -3.24 -4.89
CA ALA A 34 7.15 -2.47 -5.80
C ALA A 34 6.08 -1.70 -5.03
N VAL A 35 5.51 -2.34 -4.02
CA VAL A 35 4.53 -1.66 -3.17
C VAL A 35 5.19 -0.49 -2.45
N ALA A 36 6.43 -0.70 -1.98
CA ALA A 36 7.15 0.36 -1.30
C ALA A 36 7.37 1.57 -2.21
N GLY A 37 7.66 1.30 -3.49
CA GLY A 37 7.80 2.40 -4.45
C GLY A 37 6.52 3.18 -4.60
N ALA A 38 5.39 2.49 -4.64
CA ALA A 38 4.09 3.15 -4.75
C ALA A 38 3.81 3.99 -3.51
N ILE A 39 4.09 3.44 -2.33
CA ILE A 39 3.88 4.16 -1.08
C ILE A 39 4.74 5.43 -1.06
N ALA A 40 6.02 5.30 -1.39
CA ALA A 40 6.91 6.45 -1.38
C ALA A 40 6.45 7.51 -2.36
N GLY A 41 5.99 7.07 -3.54
CA GLY A 41 5.50 8.01 -4.54
C GLY A 41 4.30 8.80 -4.07
N VAL A 42 3.36 8.12 -3.42
CA VAL A 42 2.16 8.79 -2.92
C VAL A 42 2.52 9.78 -1.81
N ILE A 43 3.42 9.37 -0.92
CA ILE A 43 3.81 10.25 0.18
C ILE A 43 4.55 11.48 -0.35
N ARG A 44 5.41 11.31 -1.35
CA ARG A 44 6.09 12.45 -1.94
C ARG A 44 5.11 13.42 -2.56
N GLU A 45 4.05 12.88 -3.12
CA GLU A 45 3.08 13.70 -3.82
C GLU A 45 2.06 14.32 -2.89
N ARG A 46 1.61 13.56 -1.90
CA ARG A 46 0.47 13.99 -1.08
C ARG A 46 0.79 14.18 0.39
N GLY A 47 1.91 13.68 0.84
CA GLY A 47 2.27 13.80 2.25
C GLY A 47 1.69 12.70 3.12
N THR A 48 0.82 11.87 2.58
CA THR A 48 0.19 10.80 3.35
C THR A 48 -0.16 9.66 2.40
N ALA A 49 -0.31 8.47 2.95
CA ALA A 49 -0.69 7.29 2.17
C ALA A 49 -1.49 6.36 3.04
N GLU A 50 -2.39 5.61 2.40
CA GLU A 50 -3.14 4.57 3.08
C GLU A 50 -2.88 3.25 2.39
N VAL A 51 -2.63 2.20 3.19
CA VAL A 51 -2.34 0.87 2.68
C VAL A 51 -3.32 -0.09 3.32
N GLN A 52 -3.86 -1.01 2.53
CA GLN A 52 -4.85 -1.95 3.02
C GLN A 52 -4.44 -3.38 2.68
N ALA A 53 -4.58 -4.28 3.64
CA ALA A 53 -4.24 -5.68 3.46
C ALA A 53 -5.26 -6.56 4.15
N ILE A 54 -5.66 -7.64 3.47
CA ILE A 54 -6.58 -8.62 4.02
C ILE A 54 -5.85 -9.95 4.09
N GLY A 55 -5.77 -10.52 5.30
CA GLY A 55 -5.12 -11.79 5.51
C GLY A 55 -3.68 -11.64 5.95
N ALA A 56 -3.18 -12.67 6.65
CA ALA A 56 -1.86 -12.60 7.26
C ALA A 56 -0.73 -12.40 6.24
N GLY A 57 -0.82 -13.09 5.10
CA GLY A 57 0.22 -12.93 4.09
C GLY A 57 0.27 -11.53 3.52
N ALA A 58 -0.91 -10.94 3.30
CA ALA A 58 -0.97 -9.59 2.78
C ALA A 58 -0.44 -8.58 3.80
N VAL A 59 -0.81 -8.78 5.07
CA VAL A 59 -0.33 -7.89 6.12
C VAL A 59 1.19 -7.97 6.22
N ASN A 60 1.74 -9.17 6.11
CA ASN A 60 3.18 -9.33 6.17
C ASN A 60 3.86 -8.57 5.01
N GLN A 61 3.31 -8.69 3.81
CA GLN A 61 3.87 -7.98 2.66
C GLN A 61 3.73 -6.47 2.83
N ALA A 62 2.62 -6.02 3.40
CA ALA A 62 2.41 -4.60 3.63
C ALA A 62 3.42 -4.05 4.63
N VAL A 63 3.66 -4.76 5.73
CA VAL A 63 4.61 -4.30 6.74
C VAL A 63 6.02 -4.21 6.14
N LYS A 64 6.40 -5.21 5.36
CA LYS A 64 7.70 -5.18 4.70
C LYS A 64 7.80 -3.99 3.75
N ALA A 65 6.74 -3.74 3.00
CA ALA A 65 6.74 -2.63 2.06
C ALA A 65 6.85 -1.29 2.80
N LEU A 66 6.17 -1.17 3.93
CA LEU A 66 6.24 0.06 4.72
C LEU A 66 7.65 0.31 5.23
N ALA A 67 8.31 -0.76 5.68
CA ALA A 67 9.68 -0.63 6.16
C ALA A 67 10.62 -0.21 5.02
N ILE A 68 10.42 -0.78 3.84
CA ILE A 68 11.25 -0.42 2.69
C ILE A 68 10.98 1.03 2.28
N ALA A 69 9.71 1.42 2.28
CA ALA A 69 9.34 2.79 1.91
C ALA A 69 9.98 3.81 2.84
N ARG A 70 10.06 3.47 4.11
CA ARG A 70 10.74 4.33 5.06
C ARG A 70 12.18 4.60 4.63
N GLY A 71 12.87 3.56 4.19
CA GLY A 71 14.23 3.71 3.71
C GLY A 71 14.32 4.60 2.47
N TYR A 72 13.39 4.43 1.55
CA TYR A 72 13.38 5.28 0.35
C TYR A 72 13.19 6.75 0.71
N LEU A 73 12.28 7.01 1.65
CA LEU A 73 11.93 8.37 1.99
C LEU A 73 12.97 9.06 2.86
N GLU A 74 13.82 8.30 3.52
CA GLU A 74 14.92 8.89 4.27
C GLU A 74 15.81 9.75 3.38
N ARG A 75 15.92 9.35 2.13
CA ARG A 75 16.73 10.12 1.18
C ARG A 75 16.14 11.49 0.91
N ASP A 76 14.86 11.63 1.16
CA ASP A 76 14.18 12.91 0.99
C ASP A 76 14.05 13.64 2.31
N SER A 77 14.72 13.15 3.34
CA SER A 77 14.64 13.71 4.69
C SER A 77 13.23 13.62 5.25
N LEU A 78 12.49 12.61 4.85
CA LEU A 78 11.15 12.37 5.36
C LEU A 78 11.18 11.19 6.31
N ASP A 79 10.61 11.37 7.48
CA ASP A 79 10.48 10.31 8.46
C ASP A 79 9.00 10.01 8.59
N ILE A 80 8.61 8.78 8.29
CA ILE A 80 7.19 8.43 8.28
C ILE A 80 6.89 7.43 9.37
N VAL A 81 5.66 7.48 9.84
CA VAL A 81 5.13 6.52 10.79
C VAL A 81 3.79 6.06 10.26
N PHE A 82 3.37 4.90 10.70
CA PHE A 82 2.09 4.35 10.26
C PHE A 82 1.29 3.89 11.46
N LEU A 83 0.00 4.14 11.38
CA LEU A 83 -0.92 3.73 12.41
C LEU A 83 -1.81 2.62 11.84
N PRO A 84 -1.70 1.39 12.34
CA PRO A 84 -2.56 0.31 11.84
C PRO A 84 -3.92 0.37 12.53
N TYR A 85 -4.96 -0.01 11.79
CA TYR A 85 -6.29 -0.11 12.34
C TYR A 85 -7.12 -1.07 11.50
N PHE A 86 -8.20 -1.59 12.06
CA PHE A 86 -9.08 -2.50 11.34
C PHE A 86 -10.14 -1.72 10.58
N THR A 87 -10.54 -2.27 9.47
CA THR A 87 -11.68 -1.73 8.74
C THR A 87 -12.43 -2.89 8.10
N GLU A 88 -13.71 -2.70 7.82
CA GLU A 88 -14.49 -3.71 7.16
C GLU A 88 -14.60 -3.39 5.68
N VAL A 89 -14.43 -4.40 4.86
CA VAL A 89 -14.56 -4.23 3.42
C VAL A 89 -15.51 -5.29 2.90
N ASP A 90 -16.18 -4.98 1.82
CA ASP A 90 -17.13 -5.90 1.19
C ASP A 90 -16.50 -6.38 -0.11
N ILE A 91 -16.27 -7.69 -0.19
CA ILE A 91 -15.70 -8.29 -1.38
C ILE A 91 -16.70 -9.31 -1.89
N ASP A 92 -17.26 -9.02 -3.05
CA ASP A 92 -18.23 -9.91 -3.68
C ASP A 92 -19.38 -10.27 -2.75
N GLY A 93 -19.90 -9.29 -2.05
CA GLY A 93 -21.01 -9.49 -1.14
C GLY A 93 -20.63 -10.11 0.18
N GLN A 94 -19.35 -10.35 0.38
CA GLN A 94 -18.87 -10.94 1.62
C GLN A 94 -18.06 -9.94 2.40
N GLU A 95 -18.42 -9.76 3.65
CA GLU A 95 -17.73 -8.80 4.51
C GLU A 95 -16.45 -9.40 5.02
N ARG A 96 -15.36 -8.68 4.90
CA ARG A 96 -14.06 -9.13 5.36
C ARG A 96 -13.43 -8.03 6.18
N THR A 97 -12.65 -8.44 7.17
CA THR A 97 -11.91 -7.48 7.99
C THR A 97 -10.54 -7.26 7.36
N ALA A 98 -10.20 -6.02 7.16
CA ALA A 98 -8.92 -5.64 6.61
C ALA A 98 -8.12 -4.87 7.64
N VAL A 99 -6.80 -4.84 7.46
CA VAL A 99 -5.93 -3.99 8.25
C VAL A 99 -5.51 -2.85 7.35
N ARG A 100 -5.69 -1.63 7.82
CA ARG A 100 -5.21 -0.44 7.13
C ARG A 100 -4.09 0.19 7.92
N PHE A 101 -3.17 0.77 7.18
CA PHE A 101 -2.05 1.50 7.76
C PHE A 101 -2.14 2.92 7.20
N GLN A 102 -2.18 3.87 8.09
CA GLN A 102 -2.32 5.26 7.69
C GLN A 102 -1.12 6.08 8.15
#